data_ffefbae0e94a3426714643697f2e18bd
#
_entry.id   ffefbae0e94a3426714643697f2e18bd
#
_cell.length_a   1.000
_cell.length_b   1.000
_cell.length_c   1.000
_cell.angle_alpha   90.00
_cell.angle_beta   90.00
_cell.angle_gamma   90.00
#
_symmetry.space_group_name_H-M   'P 1'
#
loop_
_entity.id
_entity.type
_entity.pdbx_description
1 polymer ?
#
loop_
_entity_poly.entity_id
_entity_poly.type
_entity_poly.pdbx_seq_one_letter_code
_entity_poly.pdbx_strand_id
1 'polypeptide(L)'
;MRRIFLRGSMVIAAFLICAIKPLAQDRPNIVLIMTDDLGYGDVSAYGAKAVQTPNIDRLAVAGLRFTDAHSSAATCTPSRYSLLTGEYAWRKAGTGVLPGDAALIVVPSRSTLPSMLRRGGYATGVVGKWHLGLGKQGGPDWNADITPGPNDVGFDYSFIMAATGDRVPTVFIENRRVVGAAAADPIAVSYTDPVGDWPTGRDHPELLKMHPSHGHDQTIVNGISRIGYMTGGRGALWKDEDMADSFTAKAVSFIESHRGGPFFLYFATHDPHVPRVPHPRFIGKTSMGPRGDAIVEADWSAGEILRTLDRLNLAGNTLVIFTSDNGPVVDDGYKDDAVAKLGTHKPAGPFRGGKYSNFEGGTRIPLIVRWPGHVAAGTSESLVSQVDFFASFAALVGQTLGAGEAPDSASILPALLGTSRTGRVELVEEAGALSLRQGTWKYVQPNNKARINANTNTELGNDSVAQLYDLSADPGETRNLADAFPERVTSMRAALDKIRSTRTR
;
A
#
# COMPACT_ATOMS: atom_id res chain seq x y z
N MET A 1 71.01 69.61 1.83
CA MET A 1 70.55 68.32 1.19
C MET A 1 69.75 67.53 2.20
N ARG A 2 68.39 67.55 2.13
CA ARG A 2 67.50 66.81 3.01
C ARG A 2 66.93 65.59 2.20
N ARG A 3 67.18 64.36 2.66
CA ARG A 3 66.62 63.15 2.10
C ARG A 3 65.31 62.93 2.77
N ILE A 4 64.22 62.82 1.96
CA ILE A 4 62.87 62.46 2.35
C ILE A 4 62.77 60.94 2.18
N PHE A 5 62.46 60.18 3.27
CA PHE A 5 62.10 58.76 3.22
C PHE A 5 60.60 58.66 3.11
N LEU A 6 60.09 58.15 1.98
CA LEU A 6 58.71 57.73 1.84
C LEU A 6 58.57 56.31 2.46
N ARG A 7 57.75 56.22 3.48
CA ARG A 7 57.27 54.89 3.99
C ARG A 7 56.03 54.52 3.20
N GLY A 8 56.12 53.46 2.38
CA GLY A 8 54.98 52.86 1.73
C GLY A 8 54.25 51.86 2.70
N SER A 9 53.02 52.17 3.06
CA SER A 9 52.16 51.26 3.80
C SER A 9 51.47 50.27 2.84
N MET A 10 51.81 48.99 2.96
CA MET A 10 51.23 47.93 2.20
C MET A 10 49.94 47.46 2.94
N VAL A 11 48.76 47.80 2.39
CA VAL A 11 47.43 47.29 2.88
C VAL A 11 47.22 45.90 2.29
N ILE A 12 47.30 44.88 3.14
CA ILE A 12 46.91 43.51 2.78
C ILE A 12 45.39 43.41 2.92
N ALA A 13 44.67 43.39 1.80
CA ALA A 13 43.25 43.07 1.75
C ALA A 13 43.08 41.57 1.90
N ALA A 14 42.66 41.11 3.06
CA ALA A 14 42.25 39.74 3.29
C ALA A 14 40.89 39.52 2.63
N PHE A 15 40.85 38.85 1.49
CA PHE A 15 39.63 38.34 0.91
C PHE A 15 39.12 37.15 1.76
N LEU A 16 38.05 37.38 2.54
CA LEU A 16 37.28 36.32 3.15
C LEU A 16 36.53 35.56 2.03
N ILE A 17 37.07 34.44 1.59
CA ILE A 17 36.33 33.52 0.73
C ILE A 17 35.29 32.84 1.63
N CYS A 18 34.08 33.41 1.65
CA CYS A 18 32.91 32.71 2.17
C CYS A 18 32.67 31.48 1.25
N ALA A 19 33.11 30.32 1.68
CA ALA A 19 32.76 29.07 1.05
C ALA A 19 31.23 28.91 1.15
N ILE A 20 30.53 29.30 0.09
CA ILE A 20 29.13 28.96 -0.11
C ILE A 20 29.15 27.44 -0.20
N LYS A 21 28.85 26.75 0.93
CA LYS A 21 28.42 25.33 0.87
C LYS A 21 27.25 25.33 -0.10
N PRO A 22 27.31 24.54 -1.20
CA PRO A 22 26.10 24.31 -1.97
C PRO A 22 25.09 23.80 -0.95
N LEU A 23 23.92 24.44 -0.86
CA LEU A 23 22.77 23.92 -0.18
C LEU A 23 22.60 22.51 -0.77
N ALA A 24 23.05 21.50 -0.06
CA ALA A 24 22.64 20.13 -0.33
C ALA A 24 21.12 20.21 -0.30
N GLN A 25 20.49 20.01 -1.44
CA GLN A 25 19.05 19.95 -1.54
C GLN A 25 18.63 18.97 -0.45
N ASP A 26 17.99 19.47 0.62
CA ASP A 26 17.65 18.67 1.79
C ASP A 26 16.79 17.50 1.28
N ARG A 27 17.40 16.32 1.20
CA ARG A 27 16.72 15.11 0.74
C ARG A 27 15.79 14.67 1.87
N PRO A 28 14.46 14.80 1.74
CA PRO A 28 13.57 14.42 2.81
C PRO A 28 13.60 12.92 3.02
N ASN A 29 13.41 12.49 4.23
CA ASN A 29 12.98 11.10 4.46
C ASN A 29 11.60 10.89 3.82
N ILE A 30 11.31 9.68 3.40
CA ILE A 30 10.02 9.32 2.83
C ILE A 30 9.46 8.15 3.64
N VAL A 31 8.28 8.35 4.21
CA VAL A 31 7.54 7.30 4.93
C VAL A 31 6.20 7.10 4.23
N LEU A 32 6.03 5.94 3.64
CA LEU A 32 4.77 5.49 3.03
C LEU A 32 4.10 4.49 3.96
N ILE A 33 3.02 4.91 4.61
CA ILE A 33 2.16 4.06 5.46
C ILE A 33 1.00 3.59 4.59
N MET A 34 0.91 2.29 4.36
CA MET A 34 -0.14 1.67 3.57
C MET A 34 -0.87 0.63 4.40
N THR A 35 -2.16 0.85 4.61
CA THR A 35 -3.06 -0.12 5.23
C THR A 35 -3.56 -1.14 4.22
N ASP A 36 -4.18 -2.21 4.70
CA ASP A 36 -4.70 -3.32 3.91
C ASP A 36 -6.24 -3.36 4.03
N ASP A 37 -6.95 -3.20 2.92
CA ASP A 37 -8.43 -3.19 2.86
C ASP A 37 -9.12 -2.06 3.66
N LEU A 38 -8.42 -0.97 3.96
CA LEU A 38 -9.01 0.18 4.62
C LEU A 38 -9.75 1.06 3.61
N GLY A 39 -11.06 1.22 3.81
CA GLY A 39 -11.89 2.00 2.91
C GLY A 39 -11.77 3.51 3.12
N TYR A 40 -12.19 4.25 2.09
CA TYR A 40 -12.31 5.71 2.15
C TYR A 40 -13.16 6.17 3.34
N GLY A 41 -14.29 5.49 3.59
CA GLY A 41 -15.21 5.81 4.67
C GLY A 41 -14.84 5.23 6.04
N ASP A 42 -13.73 4.50 6.16
CA ASP A 42 -13.26 3.93 7.42
C ASP A 42 -12.42 4.92 8.25
N VAL A 43 -12.02 6.06 7.68
CA VAL A 43 -11.19 7.07 8.34
C VAL A 43 -12.04 8.26 8.77
N SER A 44 -11.93 8.71 10.04
CA SER A 44 -12.75 9.80 10.55
C SER A 44 -12.51 11.14 9.85
N ALA A 45 -11.29 11.43 9.36
CA ALA A 45 -11.01 12.58 8.50
C ALA A 45 -11.75 12.54 7.16
N TYR A 46 -12.27 11.37 6.73
CA TYR A 46 -13.09 11.18 5.54
C TYR A 46 -14.58 10.96 5.86
N GLY A 47 -14.98 11.14 7.12
CA GLY A 47 -16.37 11.16 7.55
C GLY A 47 -16.85 9.90 8.28
N ALA A 48 -15.98 8.97 8.64
CA ALA A 48 -16.31 7.86 9.53
C ALA A 48 -16.85 8.40 10.87
N LYS A 49 -17.94 7.78 11.36
CA LYS A 49 -18.54 8.15 12.66
C LYS A 49 -18.50 6.98 13.64
N ALA A 50 -18.55 5.75 13.15
CA ALA A 50 -18.58 4.54 13.97
C ALA A 50 -17.20 4.14 14.49
N VAL A 51 -16.13 4.64 13.88
CA VAL A 51 -14.74 4.46 14.29
C VAL A 51 -14.04 5.81 14.32
N GLN A 52 -13.10 5.99 15.24
CA GLN A 52 -12.28 7.19 15.36
C GLN A 52 -10.83 6.86 15.06
N THR A 53 -10.19 7.67 14.22
CA THR A 53 -8.81 7.51 13.79
C THR A 53 -7.98 8.76 14.12
N PRO A 54 -7.78 9.08 15.43
CA PRO A 54 -7.25 10.37 15.86
C PRO A 54 -5.82 10.66 15.39
N ASN A 55 -5.00 9.62 15.17
CA ASN A 55 -3.63 9.81 14.66
C ASN A 55 -3.61 10.13 13.17
N ILE A 56 -4.45 9.43 12.38
CA ILE A 56 -4.63 9.71 10.95
C ILE A 56 -5.31 11.08 10.77
N ASP A 57 -6.27 11.44 11.64
CA ASP A 57 -6.90 12.75 11.64
C ASP A 57 -5.90 13.88 11.93
N ARG A 58 -4.98 13.68 12.89
CA ARG A 58 -3.88 14.61 13.16
C ARG A 58 -2.99 14.78 11.93
N LEU A 59 -2.72 13.69 11.19
CA LEU A 59 -1.98 13.76 9.93
C LEU A 59 -2.75 14.57 8.89
N ALA A 60 -4.08 14.37 8.77
CA ALA A 60 -4.94 15.07 7.82
C ALA A 60 -5.06 16.57 8.13
N VAL A 61 -5.18 16.93 9.41
CA VAL A 61 -5.25 18.34 9.86
C VAL A 61 -3.95 19.09 9.57
N ALA A 62 -2.80 18.39 9.67
CA ALA A 62 -1.48 18.98 9.44
C ALA A 62 -0.96 18.79 8.00
N GLY A 63 -1.74 18.17 7.12
CA GLY A 63 -1.32 17.82 5.76
C GLY A 63 -2.39 18.10 4.70
N LEU A 64 -2.14 17.60 3.50
CA LEU A 64 -3.04 17.68 2.35
C LEU A 64 -3.82 16.36 2.22
N ARG A 65 -5.13 16.42 2.37
CA ARG A 65 -6.06 15.30 2.23
C ARG A 65 -6.63 15.28 0.81
N PHE A 66 -6.48 14.15 0.12
CA PHE A 66 -7.00 13.97 -1.24
C PHE A 66 -8.39 13.32 -1.21
N THR A 67 -9.30 13.85 -2.02
CA THR A 67 -10.65 13.29 -2.19
C THR A 67 -10.80 12.47 -3.47
N ASP A 68 -9.83 12.54 -4.39
CA ASP A 68 -9.80 11.80 -5.66
C ASP A 68 -8.47 11.04 -5.83
N ALA A 69 -8.18 10.15 -4.84
CA ALA A 69 -6.98 9.33 -4.84
C ALA A 69 -7.30 7.85 -5.04
N HIS A 70 -6.48 7.17 -5.83
CA HIS A 70 -6.76 5.81 -6.28
C HIS A 70 -5.56 4.86 -6.14
N SER A 71 -5.85 3.62 -5.74
CA SER A 71 -5.03 2.49 -6.16
C SER A 71 -5.24 2.22 -7.65
N SER A 72 -4.29 1.54 -8.31
CA SER A 72 -4.45 1.17 -9.72
C SER A 72 -5.24 -0.11 -9.93
N ALA A 73 -5.52 -0.84 -8.85
CA ALA A 73 -6.31 -2.07 -8.88
C ALA A 73 -7.16 -2.20 -7.62
N ALA A 74 -8.28 -2.91 -7.72
CA ALA A 74 -9.21 -3.13 -6.62
C ALA A 74 -8.83 -4.34 -5.75
N THR A 75 -7.55 -4.75 -5.75
CA THR A 75 -6.99 -5.86 -4.96
C THR A 75 -5.52 -5.68 -4.65
N CYS A 76 -5.05 -6.32 -3.58
CA CYS A 76 -3.73 -6.13 -2.95
C CYS A 76 -2.53 -6.32 -3.88
N THR A 77 -2.30 -7.55 -4.41
CA THR A 77 -1.11 -7.89 -5.21
C THR A 77 -0.94 -6.98 -6.42
N PRO A 78 -1.94 -6.78 -7.31
CA PRO A 78 -1.77 -5.93 -8.48
C PRO A 78 -1.53 -4.46 -8.10
N SER A 79 -2.17 -3.97 -7.05
CA SER A 79 -1.96 -2.62 -6.54
C SER A 79 -0.52 -2.42 -6.05
N ARG A 80 -0.02 -3.35 -5.22
CA ARG A 80 1.36 -3.32 -4.68
C ARG A 80 2.40 -3.51 -5.77
N TYR A 81 2.12 -4.34 -6.78
CA TYR A 81 2.97 -4.47 -7.97
C TYR A 81 3.09 -3.14 -8.70
N SER A 82 1.97 -2.49 -8.99
CA SER A 82 1.94 -1.21 -9.70
C SER A 82 2.66 -0.09 -8.92
N LEU A 83 2.46 -0.03 -7.59
CA LEU A 83 3.17 0.90 -6.71
C LEU A 83 4.69 0.77 -6.84
N LEU A 84 5.21 -0.47 -6.74
CA LEU A 84 6.66 -0.68 -6.72
C LEU A 84 7.32 -0.61 -8.09
N THR A 85 6.59 -0.89 -9.16
CA THR A 85 7.16 -0.96 -10.52
C THR A 85 6.82 0.24 -11.39
N GLY A 86 5.83 1.06 -11.01
CA GLY A 86 5.29 2.13 -11.86
C GLY A 86 4.67 1.60 -13.17
N GLU A 87 4.26 0.33 -13.18
CA GLU A 87 3.60 -0.34 -14.30
C GLU A 87 2.25 -0.89 -13.85
N TYR A 88 1.21 -0.71 -14.65
CA TYR A 88 -0.07 -1.35 -14.36
C TYR A 88 0.05 -2.87 -14.35
N ALA A 89 -0.50 -3.51 -13.33
CA ALA A 89 -0.38 -4.95 -13.12
C ALA A 89 -1.03 -5.77 -14.26
N TRP A 90 -2.12 -5.30 -14.86
CA TRP A 90 -2.79 -5.95 -15.99
C TRP A 90 -1.90 -6.08 -17.25
N ARG A 91 -0.77 -5.36 -17.34
CA ARG A 91 0.20 -5.53 -18.43
C ARG A 91 0.99 -6.83 -18.33
N LYS A 92 1.04 -7.42 -17.15
CA LYS A 92 1.81 -8.63 -16.86
C LYS A 92 0.88 -9.76 -16.38
N ALA A 93 0.96 -10.91 -17.02
CA ALA A 93 0.28 -12.11 -16.54
C ALA A 93 0.82 -12.57 -15.17
N GLY A 94 -0.05 -13.16 -14.34
CA GLY A 94 0.32 -13.69 -13.03
C GLY A 94 0.42 -12.65 -11.91
N THR A 95 -0.17 -11.47 -12.08
CA THR A 95 -0.23 -10.41 -11.08
C THR A 95 -1.55 -10.39 -10.29
N GLY A 96 -2.38 -11.44 -10.39
CA GLY A 96 -3.55 -11.60 -9.52
C GLY A 96 -3.16 -11.84 -8.06
N VAL A 97 -4.16 -11.97 -7.18
CA VAL A 97 -3.93 -12.24 -5.74
C VAL A 97 -3.15 -13.55 -5.58
N LEU A 98 -1.98 -13.47 -4.97
CA LEU A 98 -1.03 -14.58 -4.87
C LEU A 98 -1.27 -15.45 -3.64
N PRO A 99 -0.99 -16.76 -3.70
CA PRO A 99 -0.82 -17.61 -2.53
C PRO A 99 0.46 -17.26 -1.76
N GLY A 100 0.57 -17.71 -0.50
CA GLY A 100 1.72 -17.41 0.35
C GLY A 100 3.04 -18.02 -0.11
N ASP A 101 3.00 -19.11 -0.87
CA ASP A 101 4.15 -19.81 -1.44
C ASP A 101 4.49 -19.41 -2.88
N ALA A 102 3.84 -18.37 -3.40
CA ALA A 102 4.10 -17.92 -4.77
C ALA A 102 5.56 -17.47 -4.98
N ALA A 103 6.09 -17.75 -6.17
CA ALA A 103 7.36 -17.18 -6.60
C ALA A 103 7.27 -15.66 -6.75
N LEU A 104 8.42 -14.97 -6.58
CA LEU A 104 8.49 -13.52 -6.74
C LEU A 104 8.08 -13.08 -8.14
N ILE A 105 7.05 -12.23 -8.23
CA ILE A 105 6.55 -11.72 -9.53
C ILE A 105 7.27 -10.47 -10.02
N VAL A 106 7.97 -9.74 -9.16
CA VAL A 106 8.80 -8.60 -9.54
C VAL A 106 10.16 -9.11 -9.99
N VAL A 107 10.50 -8.87 -11.26
CA VAL A 107 11.79 -9.32 -11.81
C VAL A 107 12.93 -8.55 -11.14
N PRO A 108 13.94 -9.20 -10.53
CA PRO A 108 15.01 -8.52 -9.79
C PRO A 108 15.86 -7.55 -10.63
N SER A 109 15.99 -7.79 -11.93
CA SER A 109 16.72 -6.88 -12.85
C SER A 109 15.92 -5.63 -13.23
N ARG A 110 14.62 -5.58 -12.88
CA ARG A 110 13.75 -4.43 -13.14
C ARG A 110 14.03 -3.32 -12.15
N SER A 111 14.03 -2.07 -12.63
CA SER A 111 13.98 -0.91 -11.74
C SER A 111 12.65 -0.87 -10.97
N THR A 112 12.76 -0.64 -9.68
CA THR A 112 11.63 -0.51 -8.75
C THR A 112 11.74 0.79 -7.98
N LEU A 113 10.65 1.22 -7.35
CA LEU A 113 10.64 2.41 -6.52
C LEU A 113 11.78 2.42 -5.46
N PRO A 114 11.96 1.35 -4.64
CA PRO A 114 13.07 1.31 -3.70
C PRO A 114 14.44 1.28 -4.39
N SER A 115 14.63 0.56 -5.50
CA SER A 115 15.92 0.53 -6.19
C SER A 115 16.28 1.90 -6.80
N MET A 116 15.31 2.65 -7.29
CA MET A 116 15.47 4.02 -7.76
C MET A 116 15.89 4.95 -6.63
N LEU A 117 15.21 4.87 -5.47
CA LEU A 117 15.54 5.66 -4.29
C LEU A 117 16.92 5.29 -3.73
N ARG A 118 17.28 4.02 -3.74
CA ARG A 118 18.64 3.56 -3.35
C ARG A 118 19.72 4.13 -4.25
N ARG A 119 19.49 4.20 -5.59
CA ARG A 119 20.40 4.94 -6.50
C ARG A 119 20.50 6.43 -6.14
N GLY A 120 19.42 7.00 -5.59
CA GLY A 120 19.37 8.36 -5.03
C GLY A 120 20.09 8.51 -3.69
N GLY A 121 20.68 7.44 -3.13
CA GLY A 121 21.40 7.46 -1.85
C GLY A 121 20.52 7.32 -0.62
N TYR A 122 19.31 6.77 -0.76
CA TYR A 122 18.40 6.46 0.34
C TYR A 122 18.69 5.07 0.90
N ALA A 123 18.67 4.94 2.22
CA ALA A 123 18.47 3.65 2.87
C ALA A 123 17.00 3.24 2.71
N THR A 124 16.75 1.99 2.29
CA THR A 124 15.40 1.55 1.91
C THR A 124 14.92 0.38 2.77
N GLY A 125 13.73 0.49 3.36
CA GLY A 125 13.14 -0.53 4.21
C GLY A 125 11.71 -0.84 3.84
N VAL A 126 11.32 -2.13 3.94
CA VAL A 126 9.94 -2.57 3.90
C VAL A 126 9.61 -3.35 5.17
N VAL A 127 8.49 -2.99 5.81
CA VAL A 127 7.99 -3.64 7.01
C VAL A 127 6.51 -3.92 6.85
N GLY A 128 6.10 -5.18 7.06
CA GLY A 128 4.71 -5.60 7.04
C GLY A 128 4.33 -6.51 5.89
N LYS A 129 3.16 -6.32 5.30
CA LYS A 129 2.63 -7.16 4.22
C LYS A 129 3.42 -6.98 2.93
N TRP A 130 3.92 -8.10 2.39
CA TRP A 130 4.63 -8.12 1.10
C TRP A 130 3.70 -8.43 -0.08
N HIS A 131 3.17 -9.62 -0.14
CA HIS A 131 2.17 -10.13 -1.10
C HIS A 131 2.58 -10.02 -2.59
N LEU A 132 3.86 -10.12 -2.89
CA LEU A 132 4.41 -10.10 -4.26
C LEU A 132 5.20 -11.38 -4.60
N GLY A 133 5.03 -12.42 -3.78
CA GLY A 133 5.75 -13.67 -3.92
C GLY A 133 7.20 -13.61 -3.45
N LEU A 134 7.80 -14.77 -3.28
CA LEU A 134 9.15 -14.95 -2.76
C LEU A 134 9.82 -16.14 -3.45
N GLY A 135 11.14 -16.13 -3.55
CA GLY A 135 11.89 -17.23 -4.16
C GLY A 135 11.75 -17.29 -5.69
N LYS A 136 12.30 -18.35 -6.24
CA LYS A 136 12.27 -18.66 -7.67
C LYS A 136 10.98 -19.37 -8.05
N GLN A 137 10.85 -19.75 -9.33
CA GLN A 137 9.80 -20.65 -9.80
C GLN A 137 9.74 -21.90 -8.92
N GLY A 138 8.54 -22.23 -8.43
CA GLY A 138 8.31 -23.30 -7.45
C GLY A 138 8.20 -22.82 -6.01
N GLY A 139 8.37 -21.52 -5.77
CA GLY A 139 8.23 -20.89 -4.44
C GLY A 139 9.52 -20.89 -3.62
N PRO A 140 9.46 -20.31 -2.39
CA PRO A 140 10.60 -20.21 -1.50
C PRO A 140 10.91 -21.51 -0.76
N ASP A 141 12.19 -21.75 -0.47
CA ASP A 141 12.60 -22.69 0.57
C ASP A 141 12.56 -21.97 1.93
N TRP A 142 11.60 -22.33 2.76
CA TRP A 142 11.37 -21.71 4.07
C TRP A 142 12.44 -22.00 5.11
N ASN A 143 13.31 -22.98 4.84
CA ASN A 143 14.36 -23.46 5.73
C ASN A 143 15.76 -22.96 5.35
N ALA A 144 15.87 -22.21 4.26
CA ALA A 144 17.11 -21.66 3.73
C ALA A 144 17.00 -20.13 3.53
N ASP A 145 18.01 -19.56 2.84
CA ASP A 145 17.94 -18.16 2.41
C ASP A 145 16.89 -17.98 1.30
N ILE A 146 15.88 -17.20 1.58
CA ILE A 146 14.80 -16.87 0.64
C ILE A 146 15.30 -15.83 -0.36
N THR A 147 15.54 -16.26 -1.59
CA THR A 147 16.01 -15.40 -2.68
C THR A 147 15.49 -15.92 -4.03
N PRO A 148 15.01 -15.01 -4.93
CA PRO A 148 14.86 -13.58 -4.74
C PRO A 148 13.71 -13.19 -3.80
N GLY A 149 13.81 -12.00 -3.20
CA GLY A 149 12.83 -11.42 -2.30
C GLY A 149 12.91 -9.89 -2.28
N PRO A 150 12.36 -9.21 -1.26
CA PRO A 150 12.39 -7.75 -1.16
C PRO A 150 13.79 -7.13 -1.30
N ASN A 151 14.80 -7.79 -0.73
CA ASN A 151 16.18 -7.32 -0.81
C ASN A 151 16.78 -7.40 -2.22
N ASP A 152 16.22 -8.24 -3.10
CA ASP A 152 16.68 -8.38 -4.49
C ASP A 152 15.98 -7.39 -5.43
N VAL A 153 14.92 -6.75 -4.97
CA VAL A 153 14.20 -5.73 -5.73
C VAL A 153 14.38 -4.31 -5.19
N GLY A 154 15.41 -4.10 -4.35
CA GLY A 154 15.89 -2.77 -4.01
C GLY A 154 15.71 -2.33 -2.57
N PHE A 155 15.16 -3.15 -1.68
CA PHE A 155 15.16 -2.85 -0.25
C PHE A 155 16.45 -3.32 0.43
N ASP A 156 17.06 -2.46 1.24
CA ASP A 156 18.23 -2.80 2.06
C ASP A 156 17.84 -3.61 3.29
N TYR A 157 16.64 -3.36 3.81
CA TYR A 157 16.05 -4.04 4.96
C TYR A 157 14.62 -4.50 4.66
N SER A 158 14.26 -5.69 5.14
CA SER A 158 12.88 -6.18 5.10
C SER A 158 12.52 -6.95 6.37
N PHE A 159 11.31 -6.71 6.89
CA PHE A 159 10.67 -7.53 7.89
C PHE A 159 9.20 -7.71 7.50
N ILE A 160 8.86 -8.88 6.98
CA ILE A 160 7.61 -9.06 6.24
C ILE A 160 6.84 -10.32 6.65
N MET A 161 5.53 -10.33 6.35
CA MET A 161 4.77 -11.54 6.08
C MET A 161 4.75 -11.81 4.57
N ALA A 162 4.74 -13.08 4.17
CA ALA A 162 4.85 -13.48 2.76
C ALA A 162 3.67 -13.00 1.91
N ALA A 163 2.45 -13.14 2.43
CA ALA A 163 1.21 -12.73 1.76
C ALA A 163 0.31 -11.95 2.75
N THR A 164 -0.70 -12.58 3.31
CA THR A 164 -1.70 -12.00 4.21
C THR A 164 -1.85 -12.87 5.47
N GLY A 165 -2.45 -12.32 6.53
CA GLY A 165 -2.62 -13.04 7.78
C GLY A 165 -3.49 -14.30 7.67
N ASP A 166 -4.39 -14.36 6.72
CA ASP A 166 -5.27 -15.49 6.44
C ASP A 166 -4.61 -16.64 5.66
N ARG A 167 -3.31 -16.52 5.30
CA ARG A 167 -2.55 -17.48 4.49
C ARG A 167 -1.36 -18.06 5.22
N VAL A 168 -1.05 -19.33 4.90
CA VAL A 168 0.21 -19.93 5.35
C VAL A 168 1.37 -19.53 4.42
N PRO A 169 2.64 -19.52 4.90
CA PRO A 169 3.04 -19.80 6.28
C PRO A 169 2.79 -18.60 7.20
N THR A 170 2.45 -18.88 8.44
CA THR A 170 2.20 -17.89 9.49
C THR A 170 3.49 -17.53 10.22
N VAL A 171 4.46 -17.02 9.47
CA VAL A 171 5.80 -16.69 9.99
C VAL A 171 6.28 -15.32 9.48
N PHE A 172 7.08 -14.63 10.27
CA PHE A 172 7.79 -13.43 9.80
C PHE A 172 9.08 -13.82 9.09
N ILE A 173 9.44 -13.02 8.11
CA ILE A 173 10.70 -13.14 7.37
C ILE A 173 11.48 -11.84 7.57
N GLU A 174 12.68 -11.92 8.13
CA GLU A 174 13.58 -10.78 8.25
C GLU A 174 14.71 -10.91 7.24
N ASN A 175 14.79 -9.97 6.33
CA ASN A 175 15.67 -10.01 5.18
C ASN A 175 15.45 -11.28 4.33
N ARG A 176 16.28 -12.30 4.52
CA ARG A 176 16.25 -13.54 3.71
C ARG A 176 15.87 -14.78 4.50
N ARG A 177 15.52 -14.65 5.80
CA ARG A 177 15.28 -15.82 6.66
C ARG A 177 14.00 -15.71 7.46
N VAL A 178 13.37 -16.86 7.64
CA VAL A 178 12.26 -16.98 8.59
C VAL A 178 12.79 -16.76 9.99
N VAL A 179 12.13 -15.85 10.71
CA VAL A 179 12.48 -15.52 12.10
C VAL A 179 12.07 -16.68 13.01
N GLY A 180 13.00 -17.17 13.83
CA GLY A 180 12.74 -18.27 14.77
C GLY A 180 12.70 -19.66 14.13
N ALA A 181 13.01 -19.81 12.85
CA ALA A 181 13.12 -21.13 12.20
C ALA A 181 14.23 -21.96 12.83
N ALA A 182 13.95 -23.26 13.02
CA ALA A 182 14.89 -24.22 13.60
C ALA A 182 15.04 -25.44 12.67
N ALA A 183 16.27 -25.87 12.43
CA ALA A 183 16.55 -27.03 11.58
C ALA A 183 15.89 -28.34 12.07
N ALA A 184 15.60 -28.42 13.35
CA ALA A 184 14.93 -29.60 13.95
C ALA A 184 13.41 -29.62 13.73
N ASP A 185 12.80 -28.51 13.28
CA ASP A 185 11.36 -28.38 13.03
C ASP A 185 11.15 -27.67 11.68
N PRO A 186 11.50 -28.31 10.55
CA PRO A 186 11.48 -27.69 9.23
C PRO A 186 10.06 -27.33 8.78
N ILE A 187 9.94 -26.16 8.16
CA ILE A 187 8.68 -25.64 7.63
C ILE A 187 8.41 -26.25 6.27
N ALA A 188 7.21 -26.81 6.10
CA ALA A 188 6.68 -27.21 4.79
C ALA A 188 5.33 -26.54 4.56
N VAL A 189 5.09 -26.08 3.32
CA VAL A 189 3.88 -25.36 2.90
C VAL A 189 3.38 -25.92 1.58
N SER A 190 2.07 -26.03 1.44
CA SER A 190 1.39 -26.42 0.20
C SER A 190 0.05 -25.72 0.06
N TYR A 191 -0.28 -25.32 -1.17
CA TYR A 191 -1.61 -24.74 -1.51
C TYR A 191 -2.49 -25.70 -2.31
N THR A 192 -1.99 -26.90 -2.60
CA THR A 192 -2.73 -27.94 -3.34
C THR A 192 -3.12 -29.09 -2.44
N ASP A 193 -2.17 -29.68 -1.73
CA ASP A 193 -2.36 -30.92 -0.99
C ASP A 193 -2.00 -30.73 0.49
N PRO A 194 -2.64 -31.43 1.43
CA PRO A 194 -2.27 -31.45 2.83
C PRO A 194 -0.79 -31.83 3.01
N VAL A 195 -0.10 -31.14 3.93
CA VAL A 195 1.29 -31.41 4.30
C VAL A 195 1.40 -31.53 5.81
N GLY A 196 2.08 -32.62 6.26
CA GLY A 196 2.19 -32.95 7.68
C GLY A 196 0.88 -33.41 8.31
N ASP A 197 0.80 -33.27 9.63
CA ASP A 197 -0.30 -33.79 10.47
C ASP A 197 -1.03 -32.70 11.26
N TRP A 198 -0.84 -31.43 10.91
CA TRP A 198 -1.51 -30.36 11.64
C TRP A 198 -3.01 -30.36 11.34
N PRO A 199 -3.86 -30.07 12.37
CA PRO A 199 -5.30 -30.07 12.21
C PRO A 199 -5.76 -29.00 11.21
N THR A 200 -6.85 -29.31 10.50
CA THR A 200 -7.51 -28.36 9.60
C THR A 200 -8.80 -27.85 10.22
N GLY A 201 -9.21 -26.62 9.85
CA GLY A 201 -10.49 -26.08 10.30
C GLY A 201 -11.70 -26.85 9.79
N ARG A 202 -11.56 -27.56 8.67
CA ARG A 202 -12.57 -28.43 8.10
C ARG A 202 -12.81 -29.67 8.95
N ASP A 203 -11.72 -30.31 9.39
CA ASP A 203 -11.79 -31.60 10.10
C ASP A 203 -11.89 -31.40 11.62
N HIS A 204 -11.42 -30.27 12.15
CA HIS A 204 -11.36 -29.98 13.59
C HIS A 204 -11.95 -28.59 13.92
N PRO A 205 -13.21 -28.31 13.59
CA PRO A 205 -13.84 -27.01 13.87
C PRO A 205 -13.91 -26.67 15.37
N GLU A 206 -13.85 -27.68 16.26
CA GLU A 206 -13.84 -27.51 17.72
C GLU A 206 -12.58 -26.84 18.25
N LEU A 207 -11.49 -26.80 17.47
CA LEU A 207 -10.23 -26.14 17.83
C LEU A 207 -10.21 -24.64 17.46
N LEU A 208 -11.25 -24.15 16.78
CA LEU A 208 -11.26 -22.79 16.26
C LEU A 208 -11.74 -21.76 17.30
N LYS A 209 -10.98 -20.71 17.47
CA LYS A 209 -11.38 -19.47 18.16
C LYS A 209 -12.21 -18.57 17.23
N MET A 210 -11.91 -18.62 15.94
CA MET A 210 -12.58 -17.86 14.88
C MET A 210 -12.92 -18.82 13.75
N HIS A 211 -14.22 -18.94 13.44
CA HIS A 211 -14.69 -19.85 12.39
C HIS A 211 -14.67 -19.18 11.02
N PRO A 212 -14.36 -19.91 9.94
CA PRO A 212 -14.49 -19.37 8.59
C PRO A 212 -15.96 -19.13 8.21
N SER A 213 -16.20 -18.09 7.41
CA SER A 213 -17.47 -17.86 6.71
C SER A 213 -17.49 -18.60 5.37
N HIS A 214 -16.34 -18.62 4.68
CA HIS A 214 -16.10 -19.35 3.42
C HIS A 214 -14.60 -19.57 3.22
N GLY A 215 -14.20 -20.65 2.57
CA GLY A 215 -12.79 -20.98 2.43
C GLY A 215 -12.07 -20.97 3.77
N HIS A 216 -10.81 -20.64 3.84
CA HIS A 216 -10.05 -20.42 5.09
C HIS A 216 -10.17 -21.59 6.10
N ASP A 217 -10.37 -22.82 5.61
CA ASP A 217 -10.69 -23.99 6.42
C ASP A 217 -9.56 -25.04 6.48
N GLN A 218 -8.36 -24.66 6.04
CA GLN A 218 -7.18 -25.53 5.99
C GLN A 218 -6.40 -25.46 7.32
N THR A 219 -5.07 -25.44 7.31
CA THR A 219 -4.28 -25.58 8.54
C THR A 219 -4.67 -24.59 9.64
N ILE A 220 -4.85 -25.09 10.87
CA ILE A 220 -5.12 -24.29 12.06
C ILE A 220 -3.80 -23.84 12.66
N VAL A 221 -3.65 -22.52 12.82
CA VAL A 221 -2.55 -21.90 13.59
C VAL A 221 -3.15 -20.91 14.58
N ASN A 222 -2.75 -21.00 15.85
CA ASN A 222 -3.25 -20.16 16.96
C ASN A 222 -4.79 -20.19 17.14
N GLY A 223 -5.44 -21.31 16.75
CA GLY A 223 -6.90 -21.46 16.81
C GLY A 223 -7.64 -20.77 15.66
N ILE A 224 -6.95 -20.45 14.57
CA ILE A 224 -7.51 -19.86 13.36
C ILE A 224 -7.07 -20.68 12.17
N SER A 225 -8.03 -21.16 11.38
CA SER A 225 -7.73 -21.88 10.15
C SER A 225 -7.38 -20.90 9.01
N ARG A 226 -6.46 -21.32 8.15
CA ARG A 226 -5.89 -20.46 7.09
C ARG A 226 -6.21 -21.02 5.70
N ILE A 227 -5.87 -20.25 4.67
CA ILE A 227 -5.77 -20.74 3.30
C ILE A 227 -4.40 -21.39 3.14
N GLY A 228 -4.38 -22.65 2.69
CA GLY A 228 -3.16 -23.44 2.50
C GLY A 228 -2.83 -24.34 3.69
N TYR A 229 -1.94 -25.27 3.46
CA TYR A 229 -1.48 -26.26 4.40
C TYR A 229 -0.05 -25.97 4.81
N MET A 230 0.26 -26.12 6.10
CA MET A 230 1.62 -26.01 6.62
C MET A 230 1.87 -27.00 7.75
N THR A 231 3.15 -27.32 7.96
CA THR A 231 3.64 -28.05 9.13
C THR A 231 5.03 -27.54 9.49
N GLY A 232 5.45 -27.81 10.71
CA GLY A 232 6.77 -27.37 11.22
C GLY A 232 6.83 -25.88 11.56
N GLY A 233 8.01 -25.43 11.98
CA GLY A 233 8.26 -24.03 12.33
C GLY A 233 7.50 -23.54 13.57
N ARG A 234 7.18 -24.42 14.54
CA ARG A 234 6.40 -24.05 15.75
C ARG A 234 6.99 -22.86 16.49
N GLY A 235 8.33 -22.79 16.57
CA GLY A 235 9.04 -21.67 17.21
C GLY A 235 9.05 -20.38 16.40
N ALA A 236 8.68 -20.42 15.11
CA ALA A 236 8.67 -19.30 14.21
C ALA A 236 7.27 -18.68 14.02
N LEU A 237 6.21 -19.35 14.50
CA LEU A 237 4.83 -18.89 14.31
C LEU A 237 4.63 -17.52 14.97
N TRP A 238 4.05 -16.58 14.24
CA TRP A 238 3.62 -15.33 14.86
C TRP A 238 2.41 -15.57 15.79
N LYS A 239 2.16 -14.61 16.67
CA LYS A 239 0.89 -14.46 17.35
C LYS A 239 0.08 -13.39 16.64
N ASP A 240 -1.16 -13.69 16.31
CA ASP A 240 -2.00 -12.78 15.53
C ASP A 240 -2.24 -11.48 16.29
N GLU A 241 -2.48 -11.56 17.59
CA GLU A 241 -2.72 -10.41 18.45
C GLU A 241 -1.51 -9.46 18.58
N ASP A 242 -0.29 -9.96 18.33
CA ASP A 242 0.95 -9.19 18.45
C ASP A 242 1.47 -8.68 17.10
N MET A 243 0.73 -8.89 16.01
CA MET A 243 1.22 -8.61 14.64
C MET A 243 1.48 -7.13 14.41
N ALA A 244 0.52 -6.28 14.78
CA ALA A 244 0.66 -4.83 14.63
C ALA A 244 1.82 -4.27 15.46
N ASP A 245 2.00 -4.77 16.70
CA ASP A 245 3.12 -4.40 17.56
C ASP A 245 4.46 -4.82 16.97
N SER A 246 4.54 -6.04 16.43
CA SER A 246 5.76 -6.56 15.79
C SER A 246 6.19 -5.72 14.60
N PHE A 247 5.26 -5.41 13.69
CA PHE A 247 5.55 -4.58 12.55
C PHE A 247 5.88 -3.14 12.96
N THR A 248 5.12 -2.56 13.88
CA THR A 248 5.37 -1.19 14.35
C THR A 248 6.73 -1.06 15.02
N ALA A 249 7.12 -2.00 15.88
CA ALA A 249 8.43 -2.00 16.51
C ALA A 249 9.58 -2.06 15.50
N LYS A 250 9.46 -2.90 14.46
CA LYS A 250 10.48 -3.02 13.40
C LYS A 250 10.54 -1.75 12.53
N ALA A 251 9.40 -1.14 12.22
CA ALA A 251 9.35 0.14 11.49
C ALA A 251 9.98 1.28 12.30
N VAL A 252 9.69 1.38 13.59
CA VAL A 252 10.32 2.33 14.51
C VAL A 252 11.84 2.11 14.57
N SER A 253 12.28 0.86 14.76
CA SER A 253 13.71 0.50 14.80
C SER A 253 14.44 0.87 13.51
N PHE A 254 13.79 0.69 12.34
CA PHE A 254 14.34 1.11 11.06
C PHE A 254 14.55 2.64 11.01
N ILE A 255 13.55 3.44 11.42
CA ILE A 255 13.66 4.90 11.47
C ILE A 255 14.79 5.34 12.40
N GLU A 256 14.87 4.76 13.62
CA GLU A 256 15.90 5.07 14.61
C GLU A 256 17.31 4.77 14.10
N SER A 257 17.47 3.65 13.40
CA SER A 257 18.77 3.22 12.87
C SER A 257 19.24 4.07 11.68
N HIS A 258 18.30 4.70 10.95
CA HIS A 258 18.63 5.48 9.75
C HIS A 258 18.44 6.99 9.91
N ARG A 259 18.28 7.47 11.15
CA ARG A 259 18.06 8.92 11.45
C ARG A 259 19.17 9.85 11.00
N GLY A 260 20.34 9.34 10.65
CA GLY A 260 21.52 10.11 10.25
C GLY A 260 21.63 10.38 8.74
N GLY A 261 20.72 9.86 7.92
CA GLY A 261 20.73 10.05 6.45
C GLY A 261 19.32 9.89 5.87
N PRO A 262 19.13 10.17 4.58
CA PRO A 262 17.84 10.03 3.96
C PRO A 262 17.42 8.55 3.90
N PHE A 263 16.18 8.27 4.25
CA PHE A 263 15.61 6.93 4.18
C PHE A 263 14.23 6.90 3.53
N PHE A 264 13.88 5.76 2.96
CA PHE A 264 12.56 5.40 2.50
C PHE A 264 12.06 4.20 3.31
N LEU A 265 10.95 4.38 4.01
CA LEU A 265 10.26 3.30 4.70
C LEU A 265 8.91 3.05 4.02
N TYR A 266 8.71 1.84 3.50
CA TYR A 266 7.41 1.31 3.10
C TYR A 266 6.85 0.49 4.27
N PHE A 267 5.97 1.11 5.06
CA PHE A 267 5.29 0.49 6.19
C PHE A 267 3.91 0.03 5.75
N ALA A 268 3.81 -1.26 5.42
CA ALA A 268 2.62 -1.91 4.90
C ALA A 268 1.93 -2.70 6.03
N THR A 269 0.96 -2.09 6.73
CA THR A 269 0.28 -2.77 7.84
C THR A 269 -0.57 -3.92 7.34
N HIS A 270 -0.92 -4.85 8.25
CA HIS A 270 -1.88 -5.92 7.97
C HIS A 270 -3.32 -5.43 8.14
N ASP A 271 -3.56 -4.57 9.14
CA ASP A 271 -4.91 -4.13 9.51
C ASP A 271 -5.52 -3.15 8.48
N PRO A 272 -6.86 -3.24 8.32
CA PRO A 272 -7.83 -4.15 8.94
C PRO A 272 -8.15 -5.42 8.12
N HIS A 273 -7.20 -6.00 7.37
CA HIS A 273 -7.39 -7.27 6.65
C HIS A 273 -7.67 -8.44 7.62
N VAL A 274 -8.30 -9.48 7.13
CA VAL A 274 -8.59 -10.71 7.89
C VAL A 274 -7.34 -11.60 8.08
N PRO A 275 -7.31 -12.42 9.14
CA PRO A 275 -8.21 -12.48 10.29
C PRO A 275 -8.03 -11.24 11.18
N ARG A 276 -9.14 -10.67 11.61
CA ARG A 276 -9.11 -9.49 12.48
C ARG A 276 -8.98 -9.92 13.93
N VAL A 277 -7.76 -9.89 14.42
CA VAL A 277 -7.41 -10.31 15.78
C VAL A 277 -6.67 -9.18 16.48
N PRO A 278 -7.35 -8.06 16.76
CA PRO A 278 -6.70 -6.91 17.36
C PRO A 278 -6.13 -7.26 18.72
N HIS A 279 -4.99 -6.63 19.05
CA HIS A 279 -4.37 -6.81 20.37
C HIS A 279 -5.38 -6.48 21.48
N PRO A 280 -5.38 -7.19 22.62
CA PRO A 280 -6.38 -7.05 23.71
C PRO A 280 -6.68 -5.61 24.15
N ARG A 281 -5.71 -4.68 24.07
CA ARG A 281 -5.90 -3.26 24.40
C ARG A 281 -6.86 -2.51 23.46
N PHE A 282 -7.13 -3.07 22.27
CA PHE A 282 -8.04 -2.48 21.29
C PHE A 282 -9.42 -3.13 21.24
N ILE A 283 -9.59 -4.31 21.86
CA ILE A 283 -10.88 -5.01 21.88
C ILE A 283 -11.94 -4.13 22.55
N GLY A 284 -13.07 -3.96 21.86
CA GLY A 284 -14.22 -3.17 22.34
C GLY A 284 -14.02 -1.65 22.24
N LYS A 285 -13.04 -1.18 21.48
CA LYS A 285 -12.87 0.27 21.25
C LYS A 285 -13.93 0.85 20.31
N THR A 286 -14.62 0.00 19.55
CA THR A 286 -15.70 0.40 18.66
C THR A 286 -16.92 -0.53 18.82
N SER A 287 -18.08 -0.04 18.40
CA SER A 287 -19.30 -0.87 18.29
C SER A 287 -19.27 -1.82 17.06
N MET A 288 -18.27 -1.65 16.18
CA MET A 288 -18.14 -2.46 14.94
C MET A 288 -17.43 -3.80 15.18
N GLY A 289 -17.10 -4.14 16.43
CA GLY A 289 -16.39 -5.38 16.78
C GLY A 289 -14.98 -5.46 16.18
N PRO A 290 -14.47 -6.68 15.93
CA PRO A 290 -13.08 -6.87 15.51
C PRO A 290 -12.65 -6.04 14.31
N ARG A 291 -13.55 -5.79 13.33
CA ARG A 291 -13.22 -4.94 12.18
C ARG A 291 -12.94 -3.49 12.58
N GLY A 292 -13.79 -2.92 13.40
CA GLY A 292 -13.61 -1.55 13.87
C GLY A 292 -12.41 -1.42 14.80
N ASP A 293 -12.20 -2.41 15.67
CA ASP A 293 -11.09 -2.45 16.61
C ASP A 293 -9.73 -2.59 15.88
N ALA A 294 -9.68 -3.35 14.77
CA ALA A 294 -8.50 -3.43 13.89
C ALA A 294 -8.21 -2.10 13.16
N ILE A 295 -9.25 -1.32 12.80
CA ILE A 295 -9.05 0.03 12.25
C ILE A 295 -8.41 0.96 13.30
N VAL A 296 -8.84 0.88 14.57
CA VAL A 296 -8.22 1.63 15.67
C VAL A 296 -6.77 1.20 15.88
N GLU A 297 -6.45 -0.07 15.71
CA GLU A 297 -5.09 -0.60 15.79
C GLU A 297 -4.21 -0.11 14.63
N ALA A 298 -4.75 -0.05 13.39
CA ALA A 298 -4.07 0.57 12.25
C ALA A 298 -3.77 2.06 12.50
N ASP A 299 -4.74 2.81 13.07
CA ASP A 299 -4.54 4.21 13.47
C ASP A 299 -3.43 4.35 14.53
N TRP A 300 -3.41 3.44 15.52
CA TRP A 300 -2.35 3.41 16.52
C TRP A 300 -0.98 3.18 15.89
N SER A 301 -0.86 2.22 14.97
CA SER A 301 0.40 1.94 14.25
C SER A 301 0.92 3.14 13.49
N ALA A 302 0.04 3.84 12.75
CA ALA A 302 0.37 5.11 12.10
C ALA A 302 0.83 6.16 13.13
N GLY A 303 0.14 6.24 14.27
CA GLY A 303 0.46 7.14 15.36
C GLY A 303 1.86 6.92 15.96
N GLU A 304 2.31 5.67 16.10
CA GLU A 304 3.67 5.36 16.60
C GLU A 304 4.75 5.85 15.64
N ILE A 305 4.54 5.71 14.33
CA ILE A 305 5.47 6.26 13.34
C ILE A 305 5.54 7.78 13.47
N LEU A 306 4.41 8.46 13.54
CA LEU A 306 4.38 9.93 13.69
C LEU A 306 5.06 10.39 14.99
N ARG A 307 4.77 9.72 16.12
CA ARG A 307 5.43 10.02 17.41
C ARG A 307 6.94 9.80 17.36
N THR A 308 7.38 8.77 16.65
CA THR A 308 8.82 8.49 16.48
C THR A 308 9.52 9.58 15.68
N LEU A 309 8.91 10.04 14.57
CA LEU A 309 9.44 11.17 13.80
C LEU A 309 9.51 12.47 14.62
N ASP A 310 8.48 12.75 15.44
CA ASP A 310 8.43 13.89 16.33
C ASP A 310 9.53 13.78 17.42
N ARG A 311 9.65 12.66 18.10
CA ARG A 311 10.64 12.39 19.16
C ARG A 311 12.07 12.50 18.66
N LEU A 312 12.34 12.10 17.43
CA LEU A 312 13.66 12.16 16.80
C LEU A 312 13.96 13.50 16.09
N ASN A 313 13.02 14.46 16.14
CA ASN A 313 13.11 15.74 15.42
C ASN A 313 13.27 15.57 13.89
N LEU A 314 12.69 14.51 13.32
CA LEU A 314 12.72 14.20 11.89
C LEU A 314 11.48 14.71 11.14
N ALA A 315 10.42 15.09 11.84
CA ALA A 315 9.12 15.41 11.24
C ALA A 315 9.20 16.54 10.19
N GLY A 316 10.04 17.58 10.43
CA GLY A 316 10.23 18.69 9.50
C GLY A 316 10.91 18.30 8.19
N ASN A 317 11.74 17.25 8.20
CA ASN A 317 12.44 16.73 7.03
C ASN A 317 11.92 15.36 6.59
N THR A 318 10.62 15.09 6.76
CA THR A 318 10.02 13.81 6.37
C THR A 318 8.72 14.05 5.61
N LEU A 319 8.66 13.55 4.38
CA LEU A 319 7.43 13.38 3.63
C LEU A 319 6.73 12.12 4.13
N VAL A 320 5.59 12.28 4.80
CA VAL A 320 4.74 11.17 5.26
C VAL A 320 3.52 11.08 4.34
N ILE A 321 3.29 9.88 3.82
CA ILE A 321 2.11 9.54 3.02
C ILE A 321 1.38 8.42 3.73
N PHE A 322 0.07 8.61 3.98
CA PHE A 322 -0.85 7.60 4.49
C PHE A 322 -1.84 7.22 3.40
N THR A 323 -2.05 5.92 3.18
CA THR A 323 -2.97 5.40 2.15
C THR A 323 -3.41 3.97 2.45
N SER A 324 -4.21 3.36 1.55
CA SER A 324 -4.60 1.94 1.54
C SER A 324 -4.25 1.31 0.19
N ASP A 325 -4.12 -0.01 0.11
CA ASP A 325 -3.78 -0.70 -1.15
C ASP A 325 -4.97 -0.91 -2.09
N ASN A 326 -6.18 -0.97 -1.56
CA ASN A 326 -7.45 -1.04 -2.32
C ASN A 326 -8.61 -0.61 -1.42
N GLY A 327 -9.81 -0.60 -1.98
CA GLY A 327 -11.04 -0.33 -1.25
C GLY A 327 -11.40 -1.42 -0.22
N PRO A 328 -12.42 -1.18 0.62
CA PRO A 328 -12.74 -2.02 1.77
C PRO A 328 -13.47 -3.30 1.38
N VAL A 329 -13.38 -4.27 2.29
CA VAL A 329 -14.24 -5.47 2.32
C VAL A 329 -14.75 -5.69 3.74
N VAL A 330 -15.97 -6.21 3.86
CA VAL A 330 -16.59 -6.45 5.17
C VAL A 330 -16.42 -7.91 5.58
N ASP A 331 -17.00 -8.86 4.84
CA ASP A 331 -16.75 -10.30 5.01
C ASP A 331 -15.68 -10.74 4.00
N ASP A 332 -14.56 -11.23 4.47
CA ASP A 332 -13.48 -11.75 3.62
C ASP A 332 -12.95 -13.10 4.19
N GLY A 333 -13.86 -13.96 4.65
CA GLY A 333 -13.56 -15.36 4.96
C GLY A 333 -13.71 -15.79 6.40
N TYR A 334 -14.04 -14.89 7.34
CA TYR A 334 -14.22 -15.25 8.75
C TYR A 334 -15.52 -14.69 9.34
N LYS A 335 -16.11 -15.45 10.28
CA LYS A 335 -17.27 -15.05 11.09
C LYS A 335 -16.79 -14.19 12.28
N ASP A 336 -16.38 -12.96 12.00
CA ASP A 336 -15.88 -11.99 12.98
C ASP A 336 -16.93 -10.91 13.33
N ASP A 337 -18.20 -11.18 13.05
CA ASP A 337 -19.32 -10.25 13.23
C ASP A 337 -19.26 -8.95 12.40
N ALA A 338 -18.31 -8.79 11.48
CA ALA A 338 -18.13 -7.55 10.74
C ALA A 338 -19.40 -7.09 10.00
N VAL A 339 -20.14 -8.04 9.40
CA VAL A 339 -21.42 -7.76 8.73
C VAL A 339 -22.49 -7.37 9.76
N ALA A 340 -22.65 -8.14 10.84
CA ALA A 340 -23.69 -7.94 11.84
C ALA A 340 -23.49 -6.63 12.62
N LYS A 341 -22.25 -6.26 12.89
CA LYS A 341 -21.88 -5.06 13.68
C LYS A 341 -21.58 -3.83 12.82
N LEU A 342 -21.69 -3.90 11.49
CA LEU A 342 -21.43 -2.78 10.60
C LEU A 342 -22.38 -1.60 10.87
N GLY A 343 -23.64 -1.87 11.21
CA GLY A 343 -24.67 -0.87 11.44
C GLY A 343 -24.91 0.01 10.20
N THR A 344 -24.88 1.32 10.39
CA THR A 344 -25.04 2.31 9.31
C THR A 344 -23.70 2.76 8.72
N HIS A 345 -22.59 2.20 9.18
CA HIS A 345 -21.27 2.55 8.67
C HIS A 345 -21.12 2.15 7.20
N LYS A 346 -20.47 3.01 6.42
CA LYS A 346 -20.21 2.83 5.00
C LYS A 346 -18.69 2.81 4.76
N PRO A 347 -18.07 1.65 4.71
CA PRO A 347 -16.61 1.55 4.58
C PRO A 347 -16.05 2.27 3.34
N ALA A 348 -16.75 2.22 2.20
CA ALA A 348 -16.38 2.95 0.99
C ALA A 348 -16.87 4.41 0.98
N GLY A 349 -17.51 4.90 2.04
CA GLY A 349 -18.09 6.24 2.09
C GLY A 349 -19.29 6.41 1.13
N PRO A 350 -19.28 7.41 0.25
CA PRO A 350 -20.34 7.63 -0.73
C PRO A 350 -20.22 6.73 -1.96
N PHE A 351 -19.12 5.98 -2.10
CA PHE A 351 -18.80 5.24 -3.30
C PHE A 351 -19.44 3.85 -3.31
N ARG A 352 -19.79 3.36 -4.49
CA ARG A 352 -20.36 2.03 -4.71
C ARG A 352 -19.26 0.96 -4.78
N GLY A 353 -19.60 -0.27 -4.40
CA GLY A 353 -18.68 -1.41 -4.41
C GLY A 353 -17.70 -1.42 -3.25
N GLY A 354 -16.55 -2.01 -3.46
CA GLY A 354 -15.47 -2.22 -2.49
C GLY A 354 -14.36 -3.05 -3.13
N LYS A 355 -13.53 -3.72 -2.36
CA LYS A 355 -12.51 -4.67 -2.86
C LYS A 355 -13.09 -5.57 -3.96
N TYR A 356 -12.35 -5.80 -5.03
CA TYR A 356 -12.74 -6.55 -6.25
C TYR A 356 -13.65 -5.79 -7.23
N SER A 357 -14.18 -4.62 -6.90
CA SER A 357 -15.19 -3.92 -7.68
C SER A 357 -14.59 -3.00 -8.75
N ASN A 358 -15.23 -2.94 -9.92
CA ASN A 358 -14.95 -1.94 -10.96
C ASN A 358 -15.49 -0.54 -10.59
N PHE A 359 -16.38 -0.44 -9.60
CA PHE A 359 -16.89 0.83 -9.09
C PHE A 359 -15.85 1.58 -8.25
N GLU A 360 -16.09 2.87 -8.01
CA GLU A 360 -15.17 3.74 -7.28
C GLU A 360 -14.75 3.17 -5.93
N GLY A 361 -15.66 2.51 -5.20
CA GLY A 361 -15.35 1.90 -3.91
C GLY A 361 -14.25 0.84 -3.96
N GLY A 362 -13.91 0.30 -5.14
CA GLY A 362 -12.83 -0.67 -5.30
C GLY A 362 -11.43 -0.06 -5.28
N THR A 363 -11.28 1.15 -5.81
CA THR A 363 -9.98 1.80 -6.02
C THR A 363 -9.86 3.16 -5.33
N ARG A 364 -10.98 3.81 -4.99
CA ARG A 364 -10.99 5.09 -4.27
C ARG A 364 -10.56 4.88 -2.82
N ILE A 365 -9.37 5.35 -2.47
CA ILE A 365 -8.71 5.11 -1.21
C ILE A 365 -8.45 6.41 -0.45
N PRO A 366 -8.30 6.38 0.89
CA PRO A 366 -7.78 7.54 1.61
C PRO A 366 -6.33 7.80 1.19
N LEU A 367 -5.99 9.07 0.99
CA LEU A 367 -4.64 9.53 0.77
C LEU A 367 -4.41 10.87 1.47
N ILE A 368 -3.41 10.89 2.36
CA ILE A 368 -3.02 12.09 3.11
C ILE A 368 -1.51 12.26 2.95
N VAL A 369 -1.08 13.46 2.61
CA VAL A 369 0.34 13.82 2.44
C VAL A 369 0.70 14.90 3.43
N ARG A 370 1.71 14.68 4.27
CA ARG A 370 2.22 15.67 5.22
C ARG A 370 3.71 15.84 5.05
N TRP A 371 4.14 17.09 4.90
CA TRP A 371 5.53 17.49 4.98
C TRP A 371 5.59 18.94 5.50
N PRO A 372 5.87 19.15 6.79
CA PRO A 372 5.85 20.47 7.40
C PRO A 372 6.78 21.47 6.68
N GLY A 373 6.26 22.66 6.39
CA GLY A 373 6.98 23.71 5.65
C GLY A 373 6.98 23.55 4.12
N HIS A 374 6.57 22.39 3.59
CA HIS A 374 6.55 22.09 2.15
C HIS A 374 5.16 21.78 1.60
N VAL A 375 4.29 21.15 2.39
CA VAL A 375 2.91 20.85 2.03
C VAL A 375 1.99 21.65 2.94
N ALA A 376 1.17 22.51 2.35
CA ALA A 376 0.15 23.24 3.09
C ALA A 376 -1.01 22.32 3.47
N ALA A 377 -1.51 22.49 4.69
CA ALA A 377 -2.71 21.77 5.14
C ALA A 377 -3.93 22.18 4.31
N GLY A 378 -4.77 21.19 3.97
CA GLY A 378 -5.98 21.45 3.18
C GLY A 378 -6.59 20.20 2.57
N THR A 379 -7.39 20.41 1.53
CA THR A 379 -8.04 19.35 0.74
C THR A 379 -7.74 19.56 -0.74
N SER A 380 -7.44 18.47 -1.45
CA SER A 380 -7.19 18.44 -2.89
C SER A 380 -8.18 17.50 -3.57
N GLU A 381 -8.76 17.94 -4.68
CA GLU A 381 -9.61 17.16 -5.57
C GLU A 381 -8.85 16.66 -6.81
N SER A 382 -7.53 16.80 -6.82
CA SER A 382 -6.69 16.34 -7.92
C SER A 382 -6.79 14.82 -8.04
N LEU A 383 -7.01 14.32 -9.25
CA LEU A 383 -6.92 12.89 -9.56
C LEU A 383 -5.47 12.44 -9.40
N VAL A 384 -5.22 11.57 -8.45
CA VAL A 384 -3.89 11.02 -8.16
C VAL A 384 -3.94 9.50 -8.03
N SER A 385 -2.87 8.81 -8.36
CA SER A 385 -2.79 7.36 -8.20
C SER A 385 -1.44 6.92 -7.65
N GLN A 386 -1.44 5.83 -6.90
CA GLN A 386 -0.24 5.23 -6.32
C GLN A 386 0.79 4.78 -7.37
N VAL A 387 0.36 4.43 -8.58
CA VAL A 387 1.27 4.09 -9.68
C VAL A 387 2.23 5.24 -10.01
N ASP A 388 1.84 6.48 -9.66
CA ASP A 388 2.61 7.70 -9.91
C ASP A 388 3.66 8.03 -8.85
N PHE A 389 3.67 7.30 -7.74
CA PHE A 389 4.66 7.55 -6.70
C PHE A 389 6.09 7.31 -7.20
N PHE A 390 6.28 6.36 -8.12
CA PHE A 390 7.61 6.10 -8.69
C PHE A 390 8.17 7.35 -9.37
N ALA A 391 7.50 7.88 -10.39
CA ALA A 391 7.97 9.04 -11.13
C ALA A 391 7.98 10.32 -10.27
N SER A 392 7.00 10.45 -9.35
CA SER A 392 6.93 11.60 -8.44
C SER A 392 8.08 11.60 -7.43
N PHE A 393 8.43 10.44 -6.87
CA PHE A 393 9.59 10.35 -5.95
C PHE A 393 10.91 10.48 -6.70
N ALA A 394 11.01 9.98 -7.96
CA ALA A 394 12.17 10.24 -8.79
C ALA A 394 12.39 11.75 -8.97
N ALA A 395 11.33 12.48 -9.31
CA ALA A 395 11.38 13.95 -9.42
C ALA A 395 11.73 14.62 -8.08
N LEU A 396 11.16 14.14 -6.96
CA LEU A 396 11.44 14.67 -5.62
C LEU A 396 12.91 14.56 -5.25
N VAL A 397 13.55 13.44 -5.59
CA VAL A 397 14.95 13.17 -5.22
C VAL A 397 15.95 13.51 -6.33
N GLY A 398 15.50 14.14 -7.40
CA GLY A 398 16.35 14.58 -8.53
C GLY A 398 16.91 13.43 -9.37
N GLN A 399 16.22 12.27 -9.41
CA GLN A 399 16.58 11.14 -10.26
C GLN A 399 15.89 11.24 -11.63
N THR A 400 16.66 11.04 -12.69
CA THR A 400 16.12 10.90 -14.04
C THR A 400 15.80 9.43 -14.31
N LEU A 401 14.57 9.16 -14.77
CA LEU A 401 14.17 7.81 -15.15
C LEU A 401 14.70 7.46 -16.54
N GLY A 402 15.25 6.23 -16.65
CA GLY A 402 15.66 5.66 -17.92
C GLY A 402 14.48 5.22 -18.79
N ALA A 403 14.76 4.95 -20.07
CA ALA A 403 13.75 4.40 -20.97
C ALA A 403 13.21 3.05 -20.43
N GLY A 404 11.88 2.95 -20.33
CA GLY A 404 11.19 1.76 -19.82
C GLY A 404 11.15 1.63 -18.29
N GLU A 405 11.74 2.55 -17.53
CA GLU A 405 11.51 2.63 -16.09
C GLU A 405 10.13 3.24 -15.81
N ALA A 406 9.36 2.59 -14.94
CA ALA A 406 8.04 3.05 -14.48
C ALA A 406 7.09 3.50 -15.63
N PRO A 407 6.79 2.63 -16.60
CA PRO A 407 6.22 3.01 -17.90
C PRO A 407 4.82 3.62 -17.84
N ASP A 408 4.06 3.36 -16.78
CA ASP A 408 2.71 3.91 -16.57
C ASP A 408 2.68 5.01 -15.50
N SER A 409 3.83 5.31 -14.88
CA SER A 409 3.96 6.31 -13.84
C SER A 409 4.19 7.70 -14.43
N ALA A 410 3.39 8.66 -14.04
CA ALA A 410 3.56 10.07 -14.37
C ALA A 410 4.02 10.85 -13.13
N SER A 411 4.89 11.84 -13.30
CA SER A 411 5.23 12.70 -12.16
C SER A 411 4.06 13.64 -11.87
N ILE A 412 3.38 13.39 -10.76
CA ILE A 412 2.33 14.25 -10.19
C ILE A 412 2.83 14.96 -8.93
N LEU A 413 4.14 15.08 -8.76
CA LEU A 413 4.75 15.68 -7.57
C LEU A 413 4.16 17.06 -7.20
N PRO A 414 3.93 18.00 -8.15
CA PRO A 414 3.28 19.28 -7.81
C PRO A 414 1.87 19.11 -7.21
N ALA A 415 1.09 18.13 -7.67
CA ALA A 415 -0.22 17.84 -7.10
C ALA A 415 -0.08 17.21 -5.70
N LEU A 416 0.85 16.25 -5.51
CA LEU A 416 1.10 15.63 -4.21
C LEU A 416 1.57 16.65 -3.15
N LEU A 417 2.34 17.67 -3.56
CA LEU A 417 2.79 18.72 -2.66
C LEU A 417 1.78 19.89 -2.54
N GLY A 418 0.65 19.84 -3.24
CA GLY A 418 -0.38 20.88 -3.21
C GLY A 418 0.00 22.19 -3.92
N THR A 419 1.09 22.21 -4.70
CA THR A 419 1.50 23.36 -5.51
C THR A 419 0.81 23.43 -6.87
N SER A 420 0.09 22.38 -7.27
CA SER A 420 -0.77 22.30 -8.43
C SER A 420 -2.11 21.65 -8.05
N ARG A 421 -3.18 22.09 -8.72
CA ARG A 421 -4.48 21.43 -8.66
C ARG A 421 -4.68 20.40 -9.80
N THR A 422 -3.69 20.26 -10.68
CA THR A 422 -3.74 19.33 -11.79
C THR A 422 -2.98 18.07 -11.42
N GLY A 423 -3.70 16.96 -11.27
CA GLY A 423 -3.15 15.62 -11.12
C GLY A 423 -3.06 14.89 -12.46
N ARG A 424 -3.46 13.62 -12.51
CA ARG A 424 -3.55 12.85 -13.75
C ARG A 424 -4.66 13.36 -14.65
N VAL A 425 -4.44 13.29 -15.96
CA VAL A 425 -5.49 13.55 -16.95
C VAL A 425 -6.38 12.31 -17.13
N GLU A 426 -5.76 11.13 -17.07
CA GLU A 426 -6.42 9.84 -17.23
C GLU A 426 -5.78 8.77 -16.36
N LEU A 427 -6.60 7.81 -15.92
CA LEU A 427 -6.18 6.70 -15.06
C LEU A 427 -6.87 5.42 -15.51
N VAL A 428 -6.11 4.34 -15.69
CA VAL A 428 -6.66 2.99 -15.89
C VAL A 428 -6.68 2.28 -14.55
N GLU A 429 -7.83 1.66 -14.25
CA GLU A 429 -8.03 0.89 -13.03
C GLU A 429 -8.41 -0.54 -13.38
N GLU A 430 -7.94 -1.49 -12.56
CA GLU A 430 -8.11 -2.93 -12.75
C GLU A 430 -8.98 -3.54 -11.66
N ALA A 431 -10.01 -4.28 -12.09
CA ALA A 431 -10.78 -5.17 -11.23
C ALA A 431 -11.26 -6.40 -12.04
N GLY A 432 -12.56 -6.65 -12.11
CA GLY A 432 -13.13 -7.67 -13.01
C GLY A 432 -12.94 -7.35 -14.50
N ALA A 433 -12.90 -6.06 -14.81
CA ALA A 433 -12.60 -5.47 -16.12
C ALA A 433 -11.57 -4.34 -15.94
N LEU A 434 -11.17 -3.70 -17.04
CA LEU A 434 -10.49 -2.42 -16.98
C LEU A 434 -11.51 -1.28 -17.04
N SER A 435 -11.26 -0.24 -16.26
CA SER A 435 -11.97 1.03 -16.36
C SER A 435 -11.00 2.17 -16.68
N LEU A 436 -11.52 3.22 -17.31
CA LEU A 436 -10.79 4.43 -17.64
C LEU A 436 -11.46 5.63 -16.99
N ARG A 437 -10.70 6.38 -16.18
CA ARG A 437 -11.06 7.71 -15.71
C ARG A 437 -10.47 8.76 -16.65
N GLN A 438 -11.27 9.72 -17.07
CA GLN A 438 -10.83 10.95 -17.74
C GLN A 438 -11.60 12.14 -17.17
N GLY A 439 -10.92 12.95 -16.37
CA GLY A 439 -11.57 13.98 -15.57
C GLY A 439 -12.62 13.37 -14.63
N THR A 440 -13.87 13.84 -14.70
CA THR A 440 -14.99 13.32 -13.90
C THR A 440 -15.69 12.10 -14.50
N TRP A 441 -15.35 11.72 -15.73
CA TRP A 441 -15.98 10.60 -16.43
C TRP A 441 -15.26 9.29 -16.17
N LYS A 442 -16.05 8.24 -15.95
CA LYS A 442 -15.55 6.86 -15.80
C LYS A 442 -16.25 5.96 -16.80
N TYR A 443 -15.45 5.26 -17.59
CA TYR A 443 -15.86 4.21 -18.50
C TYR A 443 -15.43 2.86 -17.96
N VAL A 444 -16.34 1.87 -17.90
CA VAL A 444 -16.05 0.47 -17.56
C VAL A 444 -16.27 -0.41 -18.77
N GLN A 445 -15.27 -1.22 -19.11
CA GLN A 445 -15.37 -2.18 -20.23
C GLN A 445 -16.44 -3.23 -19.96
N PRO A 446 -17.23 -3.63 -20.98
CA PRO A 446 -18.17 -4.73 -20.87
C PRO A 446 -17.44 -6.05 -20.60
N ASN A 447 -18.05 -6.90 -19.77
CA ASN A 447 -17.62 -8.28 -19.53
C ASN A 447 -18.79 -9.13 -19.01
N ASN A 448 -18.68 -10.46 -19.13
CA ASN A 448 -19.74 -11.40 -18.73
C ASN A 448 -19.43 -12.11 -17.38
N LYS A 449 -18.59 -11.52 -16.54
CA LYS A 449 -18.29 -12.08 -15.21
C LYS A 449 -19.45 -11.84 -14.24
N ALA A 450 -19.42 -12.48 -13.08
CA ALA A 450 -20.44 -12.32 -12.04
C ALA A 450 -20.59 -10.84 -11.63
N ARG A 451 -21.82 -10.41 -11.36
CA ARG A 451 -22.12 -9.05 -10.88
C ARG A 451 -21.85 -8.87 -9.40
N ILE A 452 -21.96 -9.95 -8.63
CA ILE A 452 -21.75 -10.00 -7.17
C ILE A 452 -20.65 -11.03 -6.89
N ASN A 453 -19.74 -10.71 -6.01
CA ASN A 453 -18.82 -11.68 -5.46
C ASN A 453 -19.57 -12.56 -4.46
N ALA A 454 -19.67 -13.87 -4.75
CA ALA A 454 -20.45 -14.81 -3.93
C ALA A 454 -19.89 -14.96 -2.50
N ASN A 455 -18.60 -14.76 -2.31
CA ASN A 455 -17.92 -14.93 -1.03
C ASN A 455 -18.03 -13.68 -0.14
N THR A 456 -17.81 -12.50 -0.71
CA THR A 456 -17.75 -11.24 0.05
C THR A 456 -19.04 -10.42 -0.05
N ASN A 457 -20.00 -10.87 -0.85
CA ASN A 457 -21.22 -10.14 -1.20
C ASN A 457 -20.95 -8.71 -1.76
N THR A 458 -19.77 -8.51 -2.33
CA THR A 458 -19.39 -7.22 -2.93
C THR A 458 -19.99 -7.10 -4.33
N GLU A 459 -20.57 -5.96 -4.64
CA GLU A 459 -21.01 -5.63 -5.99
C GLU A 459 -19.81 -5.31 -6.88
N LEU A 460 -19.62 -6.11 -7.94
CA LEU A 460 -18.39 -6.10 -8.73
C LEU A 460 -18.38 -5.11 -9.91
N GLY A 461 -19.53 -4.53 -10.25
CA GLY A 461 -19.62 -3.61 -11.40
C GLY A 461 -19.32 -4.28 -12.73
N ASN A 462 -19.52 -5.60 -12.86
CA ASN A 462 -19.43 -6.33 -14.12
C ASN A 462 -20.77 -6.26 -14.86
N ASP A 463 -20.73 -5.96 -16.15
CA ASP A 463 -21.90 -5.97 -17.03
C ASP A 463 -21.52 -6.35 -18.46
N SER A 464 -22.46 -6.99 -19.19
CA SER A 464 -22.29 -7.35 -20.60
C SER A 464 -22.34 -6.15 -21.55
N VAL A 465 -22.79 -4.99 -21.06
CA VAL A 465 -22.79 -3.72 -21.79
C VAL A 465 -21.76 -2.76 -21.19
N ALA A 466 -21.34 -1.80 -22.01
CA ALA A 466 -20.47 -0.73 -21.54
C ALA A 466 -21.16 0.13 -20.46
N GLN A 467 -20.39 0.61 -19.50
CA GLN A 467 -20.89 1.52 -18.48
C GLN A 467 -20.14 2.84 -18.56
N LEU A 468 -20.87 3.93 -18.35
CA LEU A 468 -20.35 5.29 -18.34
C LEU A 468 -20.99 6.08 -17.20
N TYR A 469 -20.16 6.72 -16.38
CA TYR A 469 -20.61 7.51 -15.25
C TYR A 469 -19.98 8.89 -15.25
N ASP A 470 -20.75 9.91 -14.81
CA ASP A 470 -20.23 11.23 -14.47
C ASP A 470 -20.14 11.34 -12.94
N LEU A 471 -18.97 11.16 -12.41
CA LEU A 471 -18.73 11.09 -10.96
C LEU A 471 -18.88 12.44 -10.25
N SER A 472 -18.92 13.54 -10.99
CA SER A 472 -19.22 14.86 -10.40
C SER A 472 -20.69 15.01 -10.00
N ALA A 473 -21.58 14.36 -10.76
CA ALA A 473 -23.01 14.36 -10.51
C ALA A 473 -23.49 13.10 -9.78
N ASP A 474 -22.80 11.98 -9.98
CA ASP A 474 -23.17 10.65 -9.45
C ASP A 474 -21.93 9.88 -8.96
N PRO A 475 -21.35 10.29 -7.84
CA PRO A 475 -20.20 9.61 -7.25
C PRO A 475 -20.48 8.15 -6.82
N GLY A 476 -21.77 7.81 -6.67
CA GLY A 476 -22.25 6.46 -6.32
C GLY A 476 -22.47 5.55 -7.53
N GLU A 477 -22.23 6.02 -8.76
CA GLU A 477 -22.32 5.22 -10.01
C GLU A 477 -23.68 4.49 -10.13
N THR A 478 -24.76 5.21 -9.81
CA THR A 478 -26.12 4.66 -9.76
C THR A 478 -26.79 4.64 -11.11
N ARG A 479 -26.38 5.53 -12.02
CA ARG A 479 -27.00 5.74 -13.34
C ARG A 479 -25.97 5.52 -14.46
N ASN A 480 -26.10 4.42 -15.20
CA ASN A 480 -25.31 4.22 -16.43
C ASN A 480 -25.76 5.19 -17.52
N LEU A 481 -24.85 6.03 -18.00
CA LEU A 481 -25.07 7.05 -19.03
C LEU A 481 -24.60 6.61 -20.43
N ALA A 482 -24.21 5.36 -20.63
CA ALA A 482 -23.61 4.89 -21.88
C ALA A 482 -24.51 5.12 -23.10
N ASP A 483 -25.81 4.84 -22.96
CA ASP A 483 -26.78 5.02 -24.04
C ASP A 483 -27.07 6.51 -24.36
N ALA A 484 -26.94 7.37 -23.32
CA ALA A 484 -27.15 8.82 -23.47
C ALA A 484 -25.94 9.53 -24.10
N PHE A 485 -24.73 8.95 -23.99
CA PHE A 485 -23.48 9.56 -24.49
C PHE A 485 -22.63 8.55 -25.30
N PRO A 486 -23.14 7.97 -26.41
CA PRO A 486 -22.46 6.91 -27.16
C PRO A 486 -21.14 7.37 -27.81
N GLU A 487 -21.01 8.64 -28.16
CA GLU A 487 -19.75 9.19 -28.67
C GLU A 487 -18.66 9.24 -27.63
N ARG A 488 -19.03 9.57 -26.37
CA ARG A 488 -18.07 9.54 -25.22
C ARG A 488 -17.63 8.12 -24.92
N VAL A 489 -18.54 7.15 -24.92
CA VAL A 489 -18.20 5.72 -24.79
C VAL A 489 -17.20 5.30 -25.87
N THR A 490 -17.45 5.67 -27.12
CA THR A 490 -16.57 5.36 -28.24
C THR A 490 -15.19 6.00 -28.08
N SER A 491 -15.14 7.27 -27.70
CA SER A 491 -13.88 8.00 -27.44
C SER A 491 -13.08 7.40 -26.29
N MET A 492 -13.71 7.15 -25.14
CA MET A 492 -13.02 6.60 -23.96
C MET A 492 -12.58 5.15 -24.20
N ARG A 493 -13.35 4.33 -24.89
CA ARG A 493 -12.94 2.99 -25.31
C ARG A 493 -11.71 3.05 -26.21
N ALA A 494 -11.69 3.93 -27.22
CA ALA A 494 -10.54 4.09 -28.10
C ALA A 494 -9.29 4.57 -27.33
N ALA A 495 -9.45 5.46 -26.34
CA ALA A 495 -8.36 5.90 -25.48
C ALA A 495 -7.82 4.74 -24.63
N LEU A 496 -8.69 3.94 -24.01
CA LEU A 496 -8.29 2.76 -23.24
C LEU A 496 -7.56 1.73 -24.12
N ASP A 497 -8.08 1.46 -25.34
CA ASP A 497 -7.46 0.53 -26.29
C ASP A 497 -6.07 1.03 -26.73
N LYS A 498 -5.90 2.33 -26.92
CA LYS A 498 -4.61 2.96 -27.20
C LYS A 498 -3.63 2.74 -26.03
N ILE A 499 -4.04 2.97 -24.78
CA ILE A 499 -3.20 2.75 -23.60
C ILE A 499 -2.80 1.27 -23.51
N ARG A 500 -3.73 0.34 -23.77
CA ARG A 500 -3.48 -1.10 -23.77
C ARG A 500 -2.48 -1.54 -24.85
N SER A 501 -2.59 -0.98 -26.04
CA SER A 501 -1.72 -1.32 -27.18
C SER A 501 -0.34 -0.68 -27.09
N THR A 502 -0.19 0.40 -26.30
CA THR A 502 1.12 1.01 -26.09
C THR A 502 2.01 0.02 -25.34
N ARG A 503 2.96 -0.59 -26.08
CA ARG A 503 4.00 -1.43 -25.47
C ARG A 503 4.87 -0.54 -24.61
N THR A 504 5.07 -0.94 -23.38
CA THR A 504 6.13 -0.37 -22.53
C THR A 504 7.46 -0.66 -23.21
N ARG A 505 8.14 0.37 -23.69
CA ARG A 505 9.42 0.27 -24.39
C ARG A 505 10.55 -0.07 -23.42
#